data_792e1acce4e8da718d0f07797388561a
#
_entry.id   792e1acce4e8da718d0f07797388561a
#
_cell.length_a   1.000
_cell.length_b   1.000
_cell.length_c   1.000
_cell.angle_alpha   90.00
_cell.angle_beta   90.00
_cell.angle_gamma   90.00
#
_symmetry.space_group_name_H-M   'P 1'
#
loop_
_entity.id
_entity.type
_entity.pdbx_description
1 polymer ?
#
loop_
_entity_poly.entity_id
_entity_poly.type
_entity_poly.pdbx_seq_one_letter_code
_entity_poly.pdbx_strand_id
1 'polypeptide(L)'
;DRVASRGLGDVYKRQTWLGLSLAEFILPLLIVFLLTITEWRSIWLSISVLIILVLPLISFYLVKNVNLDSRENLINEEKNLKEIKQWKRIEVLKDYRFYIVCLNMLAMPWIATGTFVYQSFIASSKGWGPYVIAQSFMVYSILSVATLFFSGFLIDKYSSRRLLIYMNIPLLLSAFVLFYFNSPISSFVFLGLIGISNGLANVLGSSTWAEIYGVKYIGSIKALTTALMVFSTAFGTALFGFLIDNSYSIEQIALVSGFYIFIATISLFFIRNRLNPNYI
;
A
#
# COMPACT_ATOMS: atom_id res chain seq x y z
N ASP A 1 14.65 10.83 -25.43
CA ASP A 1 14.20 11.87 -24.46
C ASP A 1 12.81 11.62 -23.85
N ARG A 2 11.91 10.83 -24.50
CA ARG A 2 10.57 10.49 -23.95
C ARG A 2 10.60 9.53 -22.76
N VAL A 3 11.68 8.78 -22.61
CA VAL A 3 11.88 7.83 -21.48
C VAL A 3 12.38 8.58 -20.24
N ALA A 4 13.13 9.64 -20.41
CA ALA A 4 13.73 10.40 -19.31
C ALA A 4 12.70 11.21 -18.49
N SER A 5 11.70 11.84 -19.13
CA SER A 5 10.69 12.63 -18.41
C SER A 5 9.69 11.79 -17.62
N ARG A 6 9.31 10.59 -18.13
CA ARG A 6 8.52 9.60 -17.37
C ARG A 6 9.28 9.06 -16.18
N GLY A 7 10.59 8.85 -16.31
CA GLY A 7 11.45 8.33 -15.24
C GLY A 7 11.57 9.27 -14.04
N LEU A 8 11.64 10.59 -14.25
CA LEU A 8 11.85 11.56 -13.17
C LEU A 8 10.66 11.63 -12.18
N GLY A 9 9.42 11.70 -12.67
CA GLY A 9 8.24 11.74 -11.82
C GLY A 9 8.08 10.47 -10.96
N ASP A 10 8.45 9.31 -11.51
CA ASP A 10 8.42 8.03 -10.78
C ASP A 10 9.60 7.89 -9.80
N VAL A 11 10.76 8.48 -10.10
CA VAL A 11 11.91 8.55 -9.19
C VAL A 11 11.56 9.37 -7.93
N TYR A 12 10.95 10.56 -8.08
CA TYR A 12 10.55 11.39 -6.92
C TYR A 12 9.50 10.69 -6.04
N LYS A 13 8.52 10.00 -6.63
CA LYS A 13 7.54 9.21 -5.87
C LYS A 13 8.22 8.08 -5.10
N ARG A 14 9.15 7.37 -5.73
CA ARG A 14 9.91 6.29 -5.07
C ARG A 14 10.76 6.81 -3.92
N GLN A 15 11.36 7.99 -4.04
CA GLN A 15 12.12 8.65 -2.95
C GLN A 15 11.24 8.99 -1.74
N THR A 16 10.01 9.46 -1.97
CA THR A 16 9.07 9.76 -0.88
C THR A 16 8.68 8.48 -0.12
N TRP A 17 8.44 7.38 -0.84
CA TRP A 17 8.16 6.08 -0.23
C TRP A 17 9.36 5.49 0.52
N LEU A 18 10.59 5.77 0.08
CA LEU A 18 11.80 5.39 0.82
C LEU A 18 11.86 6.01 2.21
N GLY A 19 11.49 7.29 2.35
CA GLY A 19 11.43 7.96 3.65
C GLY A 19 10.45 7.30 4.60
N LEU A 20 9.24 6.95 4.10
CA LEU A 20 8.24 6.24 4.89
C LEU A 20 8.74 4.86 5.33
N SER A 21 9.29 4.09 4.41
CA SER A 21 9.81 2.75 4.70
C SER A 21 11.03 2.77 5.62
N LEU A 22 11.86 3.81 5.58
CA LEU A 22 12.95 4.00 6.55
C LEU A 22 12.39 4.24 7.97
N ALA A 23 11.31 5.01 8.08
CA ALA A 23 10.62 5.18 9.35
C ALA A 23 10.01 3.87 9.86
N GLU A 24 9.34 3.11 9.01
CA GLU A 24 8.80 1.78 9.34
C GLU A 24 9.89 0.78 9.74
N PHE A 25 11.10 0.93 9.23
CA PHE A 25 12.25 0.12 9.58
C PHE A 25 12.82 0.45 10.97
N ILE A 26 12.96 1.74 11.30
CA ILE A 26 13.68 2.20 12.50
C ILE A 26 12.73 2.39 13.69
N LEU A 27 11.57 3.05 13.48
CA LEU A 27 10.72 3.52 14.57
C LEU A 27 10.14 2.40 15.45
N PRO A 28 9.67 1.26 14.95
CA PRO A 28 9.11 0.23 15.81
C PRO A 28 10.12 -0.29 16.84
N LEU A 29 11.35 -0.55 16.38
CA LEU A 29 12.41 -1.03 17.26
C LEU A 29 12.86 0.04 18.27
N LEU A 30 13.00 1.29 17.79
CA LEU A 30 13.34 2.44 18.63
C LEU A 30 12.29 2.69 19.71
N ILE A 31 11.00 2.65 19.35
CA ILE A 31 9.90 2.87 20.30
C ILE A 31 9.86 1.76 21.35
N VAL A 32 9.98 0.50 20.95
CA VAL A 32 10.01 -0.63 21.91
C VAL A 32 11.21 -0.47 22.87
N PHE A 33 12.37 -0.09 22.38
CA PHE A 33 13.54 0.19 23.22
C PHE A 33 13.29 1.38 24.17
N LEU A 34 12.76 2.49 23.68
CA LEU A 34 12.46 3.67 24.52
C LEU A 34 11.42 3.38 25.61
N LEU A 35 10.44 2.49 25.33
CA LEU A 35 9.44 2.05 26.31
C LEU A 35 10.05 1.25 27.47
N THR A 36 11.26 0.72 27.34
CA THR A 36 11.99 0.10 28.48
C THR A 36 12.62 1.11 29.43
N ILE A 37 12.81 2.35 28.98
CA ILE A 37 13.52 3.40 29.72
C ILE A 37 12.57 4.50 30.19
N THR A 38 11.53 4.82 29.41
CA THR A 38 10.62 5.93 29.66
C THR A 38 9.16 5.55 29.42
N GLU A 39 8.26 6.38 29.96
CA GLU A 39 6.83 6.21 29.74
C GLU A 39 6.42 6.64 28.32
N TRP A 40 5.39 5.99 27.77
CA TRP A 40 4.88 6.27 26.43
C TRP A 40 4.48 7.73 26.19
N ARG A 41 3.99 8.44 27.24
CA ARG A 41 3.64 9.88 27.16
C ARG A 41 4.86 10.75 26.86
N SER A 42 5.98 10.49 27.52
CA SER A 42 7.24 11.22 27.31
C SER A 42 7.79 11.00 25.89
N ILE A 43 7.66 9.78 25.37
CA ILE A 43 8.06 9.47 23.99
C ILE A 43 7.21 10.28 22.99
N TRP A 44 5.88 10.29 23.16
CA TRP A 44 5.00 11.06 22.28
C TRP A 44 5.23 12.57 22.36
N LEU A 45 5.47 13.12 23.54
CA LEU A 45 5.82 14.52 23.72
C LEU A 45 7.13 14.88 23.00
N SER A 46 8.15 14.04 23.16
CA SER A 46 9.46 14.25 22.51
C SER A 46 9.35 14.22 20.99
N ILE A 47 8.61 13.25 20.42
CA ILE A 47 8.34 13.16 18.98
C ILE A 47 7.55 14.39 18.50
N SER A 48 6.54 14.83 19.26
CA SER A 48 5.74 16.01 18.90
C SER A 48 6.58 17.28 18.84
N VAL A 49 7.42 17.51 19.85
CA VAL A 49 8.35 18.66 19.88
C VAL A 49 9.32 18.61 18.68
N LEU A 50 9.88 17.43 18.40
CA LEU A 50 10.77 17.24 17.27
C LEU A 50 10.10 17.58 15.94
N ILE A 51 8.86 17.11 15.71
CA ILE A 51 8.09 17.40 14.49
C ILE A 51 7.82 18.90 14.37
N ILE A 52 7.38 19.56 15.44
CA ILE A 52 7.07 21.01 15.45
C ILE A 52 8.31 21.85 15.13
N LEU A 53 9.49 21.44 15.58
CA LEU A 53 10.73 22.17 15.33
C LEU A 53 11.31 21.88 13.93
N VAL A 54 11.36 20.62 13.54
CA VAL A 54 12.09 20.18 12.34
C VAL A 54 11.26 20.38 11.06
N LEU A 55 9.95 20.11 11.10
CA LEU A 55 9.12 20.12 9.89
C LEU A 55 8.97 21.53 9.27
N PRO A 56 8.78 22.64 10.03
CA PRO A 56 8.76 23.98 9.46
C PRO A 56 10.10 24.38 8.86
N LEU A 57 11.23 24.00 9.49
CA LEU A 57 12.56 24.30 8.99
C LEU A 57 12.82 23.61 7.65
N ILE A 58 12.51 22.33 7.56
CA ILE A 58 12.63 21.55 6.30
C ILE A 58 11.71 22.14 5.23
N SER A 59 10.45 22.42 5.57
CA SER A 59 9.48 22.98 4.63
C SER A 59 9.93 24.34 4.09
N PHE A 60 10.44 25.22 4.95
CA PHE A 60 10.96 26.53 4.55
C PHE A 60 12.15 26.41 3.60
N TYR A 61 13.08 25.50 3.90
CA TYR A 61 14.27 25.28 3.08
C TYR A 61 13.93 24.66 1.71
N LEU A 62 13.03 23.67 1.67
CA LEU A 62 12.63 23.00 0.44
C LEU A 62 11.79 23.92 -0.47
N VAL A 63 10.81 24.64 0.10
CA VAL A 63 9.92 25.52 -0.69
C VAL A 63 10.68 26.67 -1.33
N LYS A 64 11.71 27.19 -0.66
CA LYS A 64 12.56 28.28 -1.19
C LYS A 64 13.26 27.90 -2.51
N ASN A 65 13.49 26.62 -2.76
CA ASN A 65 14.27 26.12 -3.90
C ASN A 65 13.42 25.46 -5.01
N VAL A 66 12.08 25.52 -4.92
CA VAL A 66 11.20 24.93 -5.94
C VAL A 66 10.96 25.91 -7.09
N ASN A 67 11.55 25.64 -8.24
CA ASN A 67 11.22 26.33 -9.51
C ASN A 67 9.89 25.77 -10.06
N LEU A 68 8.93 26.68 -10.32
CA LEU A 68 7.58 26.37 -10.78
C LEU A 68 7.48 26.08 -12.30
N ASP A 69 8.58 25.95 -13.01
CA ASP A 69 8.63 25.76 -14.47
C ASP A 69 8.10 24.38 -14.96
N SER A 70 7.69 23.53 -14.04
CA SER A 70 7.19 22.17 -14.38
C SER A 70 5.79 22.15 -15.02
N ARG A 71 5.06 23.26 -15.06
CA ARG A 71 3.68 23.32 -15.61
C ARG A 71 3.61 23.22 -17.14
N GLU A 72 4.56 23.81 -17.84
CA GLU A 72 4.57 23.79 -19.32
C GLU A 72 4.83 22.39 -19.90
N ASN A 73 5.62 21.57 -19.23
CA ASN A 73 5.90 20.21 -19.66
C ASN A 73 4.67 19.29 -19.58
N LEU A 74 3.76 19.53 -18.63
CA LEU A 74 2.54 18.75 -18.47
C LEU A 74 1.52 19.01 -19.60
N ILE A 75 1.47 20.25 -20.11
CA ILE A 75 0.53 20.65 -21.18
C ILE A 75 0.93 20.05 -22.53
N ASN A 76 2.23 19.88 -22.77
CA ASN A 76 2.74 19.29 -24.01
C ASN A 76 2.59 17.76 -24.08
N GLU A 77 2.52 17.06 -22.94
CA GLU A 77 2.23 15.63 -22.89
C GLU A 77 0.78 15.28 -23.24
N GLU A 78 -0.19 16.18 -23.00
CA GLU A 78 -1.61 15.94 -23.35
C GLU A 78 -1.87 15.84 -24.86
N LYS A 79 -1.04 16.44 -25.70
CA LYS A 79 -1.23 16.44 -27.16
C LYS A 79 -0.93 15.10 -27.85
N ASN A 80 -0.21 14.18 -27.20
CA ASN A 80 0.25 12.93 -27.81
C ASN A 80 -0.57 11.70 -27.42
N LEU A 81 -1.67 11.84 -26.68
CA LEU A 81 -2.44 10.73 -26.09
C LEU A 81 -3.69 10.36 -26.89
N LYS A 82 -3.59 10.27 -28.23
CA LYS A 82 -4.76 10.05 -29.11
C LYS A 82 -5.27 8.61 -29.24
N GLU A 83 -4.62 7.63 -28.65
CA GLU A 83 -4.90 6.20 -28.97
C GLU A 83 -5.76 5.43 -27.96
N ILE A 84 -6.06 5.97 -26.77
CA ILE A 84 -6.86 5.30 -25.76
C ILE A 84 -8.07 6.15 -25.37
N LYS A 85 -9.25 5.54 -25.25
CA LYS A 85 -10.44 6.21 -24.73
C LYS A 85 -10.15 6.81 -23.35
N GLN A 86 -10.43 8.10 -23.21
CA GLN A 86 -10.24 8.84 -21.97
C GLN A 86 -11.56 8.87 -21.19
N TRP A 87 -11.63 8.08 -20.10
CA TRP A 87 -12.85 7.90 -19.33
C TRP A 87 -13.07 9.03 -18.32
N LYS A 88 -14.30 9.56 -18.27
CA LYS A 88 -14.73 10.46 -17.21
C LYS A 88 -15.11 9.67 -15.96
N ARG A 89 -15.03 10.32 -14.76
CA ARG A 89 -15.37 9.70 -13.47
C ARG A 89 -16.73 8.98 -13.46
N ILE A 90 -17.76 9.56 -14.08
CA ILE A 90 -19.11 8.97 -14.14
C ILE A 90 -19.14 7.71 -15.01
N GLU A 91 -18.38 7.67 -16.09
CA GLU A 91 -18.26 6.49 -16.94
C GLU A 91 -17.56 5.35 -16.22
N VAL A 92 -16.50 5.66 -15.45
CA VAL A 92 -15.76 4.69 -14.61
C VAL A 92 -16.68 4.08 -13.55
N LEU A 93 -17.54 4.88 -12.90
CA LEU A 93 -18.51 4.38 -11.92
C LEU A 93 -19.59 3.45 -12.53
N LYS A 94 -19.83 3.52 -13.84
CA LYS A 94 -20.75 2.62 -14.56
C LYS A 94 -20.06 1.33 -15.04
N ASP A 95 -18.74 1.26 -14.98
CA ASP A 95 -17.97 0.11 -15.42
C ASP A 95 -17.85 -0.94 -14.31
N TYR A 96 -18.38 -2.14 -14.49
CA TYR A 96 -18.27 -3.24 -13.52
C TYR A 96 -16.82 -3.66 -13.24
N ARG A 97 -15.91 -3.47 -14.21
CA ARG A 97 -14.47 -3.76 -14.08
C ARG A 97 -13.84 -2.93 -12.97
N PHE A 98 -14.28 -1.67 -12.81
CA PHE A 98 -13.84 -0.78 -11.75
C PHE A 98 -14.05 -1.42 -10.37
N TYR A 99 -15.22 -1.97 -10.10
CA TYR A 99 -15.54 -2.56 -8.80
C TYR A 99 -14.74 -3.83 -8.51
N ILE A 100 -14.49 -4.67 -9.53
CA ILE A 100 -13.68 -5.88 -9.36
C ILE A 100 -12.21 -5.53 -9.11
N VAL A 101 -11.67 -4.54 -9.82
CA VAL A 101 -10.31 -4.04 -9.58
C VAL A 101 -10.21 -3.37 -8.21
N CYS A 102 -11.23 -2.58 -7.80
CA CYS A 102 -11.30 -2.02 -6.45
C CYS A 102 -11.33 -3.11 -5.38
N LEU A 103 -12.16 -4.14 -5.52
CA LEU A 103 -12.22 -5.26 -4.58
C LEU A 103 -10.85 -5.86 -4.34
N ASN A 104 -10.05 -6.03 -5.39
CA ASN A 104 -8.69 -6.54 -5.29
C ASN A 104 -7.72 -5.53 -4.65
N MET A 105 -7.75 -4.27 -5.09
CA MET A 105 -6.84 -3.22 -4.59
C MET A 105 -7.11 -2.82 -3.14
N LEU A 106 -8.36 -2.93 -2.68
CA LEU A 106 -8.76 -2.58 -1.31
C LEU A 106 -8.36 -3.65 -0.28
N ALA A 107 -8.01 -4.87 -0.70
CA ALA A 107 -7.56 -5.93 0.21
C ALA A 107 -6.37 -5.51 1.07
N MET A 108 -5.33 -4.94 0.44
CA MET A 108 -4.12 -4.53 1.15
C MET A 108 -4.39 -3.44 2.22
N PRO A 109 -5.08 -2.32 1.92
CA PRO A 109 -5.35 -1.27 2.91
C PRO A 109 -6.08 -1.77 4.16
N TRP A 110 -7.16 -2.54 4.03
CA TRP A 110 -7.92 -2.93 5.23
C TRP A 110 -7.23 -4.02 6.04
N ILE A 111 -6.57 -4.99 5.39
CA ILE A 111 -5.89 -6.08 6.09
C ILE A 111 -4.62 -5.58 6.78
N ALA A 112 -3.80 -4.78 6.08
CA ALA A 112 -2.58 -4.22 6.67
C ALA A 112 -2.91 -3.27 7.83
N THR A 113 -3.91 -2.38 7.68
CA THR A 113 -4.29 -1.47 8.76
C THR A 113 -4.86 -2.22 9.95
N GLY A 114 -5.75 -3.20 9.75
CA GLY A 114 -6.23 -4.07 10.82
C GLY A 114 -5.09 -4.79 11.54
N THR A 115 -4.14 -5.34 10.78
CA THR A 115 -2.96 -6.01 11.35
C THR A 115 -2.11 -5.05 12.17
N PHE A 116 -1.84 -3.85 11.69
CA PHE A 116 -0.96 -2.88 12.38
C PHE A 116 -1.61 -2.28 13.62
N VAL A 117 -2.91 -2.00 13.56
CA VAL A 117 -3.65 -1.47 14.72
C VAL A 117 -3.74 -2.52 15.83
N TYR A 118 -4.01 -3.78 15.49
CA TYR A 118 -4.18 -4.87 16.44
C TYR A 118 -2.94 -5.76 16.58
N GLN A 119 -1.76 -5.25 16.23
CA GLN A 119 -0.49 -6.01 16.30
C GLN A 119 -0.19 -6.57 17.69
N SER A 120 -0.54 -5.85 18.76
CA SER A 120 -0.34 -6.31 20.14
C SER A 120 -1.23 -7.51 20.48
N PHE A 121 -2.48 -7.52 19.99
CA PHE A 121 -3.39 -8.65 20.11
C PHE A 121 -2.85 -9.87 19.34
N ILE A 122 -2.40 -9.66 18.11
CA ILE A 122 -1.80 -10.70 17.27
C ILE A 122 -0.57 -11.29 17.97
N ALA A 123 0.32 -10.44 18.47
CA ALA A 123 1.53 -10.86 19.18
C ALA A 123 1.21 -11.69 20.42
N SER A 124 0.28 -11.24 21.27
CA SER A 124 -0.11 -11.95 22.47
C SER A 124 -0.81 -13.27 22.16
N SER A 125 -1.71 -13.32 21.16
CA SER A 125 -2.40 -14.54 20.74
C SER A 125 -1.45 -15.60 20.19
N LYS A 126 -0.36 -15.19 19.53
CA LYS A 126 0.66 -16.07 18.95
C LYS A 126 1.84 -16.35 19.89
N GLY A 127 1.87 -15.73 21.08
CA GLY A 127 3.00 -15.83 22.01
C GLY A 127 4.28 -15.14 21.50
N TRP A 128 4.16 -14.17 20.61
CA TRP A 128 5.29 -13.39 20.09
C TRP A 128 5.60 -12.22 21.04
N GLY A 129 6.85 -12.07 21.39
CA GLY A 129 7.27 -10.92 22.21
C GLY A 129 7.23 -9.59 21.41
N PRO A 130 7.18 -8.44 22.12
CA PRO A 130 7.12 -7.12 21.47
C PRO A 130 8.35 -6.83 20.60
N TYR A 131 9.52 -7.31 20.99
CA TYR A 131 10.73 -7.19 20.17
C TYR A 131 10.65 -8.00 18.87
N VAL A 132 10.02 -9.18 18.88
CA VAL A 132 9.84 -10.02 17.69
C VAL A 132 9.00 -9.27 16.64
N ILE A 133 7.90 -8.68 17.07
CA ILE A 133 7.05 -7.87 16.18
C ILE A 133 7.83 -6.65 15.64
N ALA A 134 8.53 -5.91 16.51
CA ALA A 134 9.31 -4.75 16.10
C ALA A 134 10.40 -5.10 15.08
N GLN A 135 11.12 -6.21 15.29
CA GLN A 135 12.11 -6.71 14.34
C GLN A 135 11.47 -7.19 13.04
N SER A 136 10.28 -7.77 13.09
CA SER A 136 9.55 -8.20 11.88
C SER A 136 9.14 -7.02 10.99
N PHE A 137 8.91 -5.83 11.56
CA PHE A 137 8.71 -4.59 10.78
C PHE A 137 9.95 -4.19 9.97
N MET A 138 11.16 -4.52 10.43
CA MET A 138 12.37 -4.32 9.62
C MET A 138 12.32 -5.15 8.34
N VAL A 139 11.91 -6.43 8.46
CA VAL A 139 11.76 -7.32 7.29
C VAL A 139 10.65 -6.83 6.37
N TYR A 140 9.51 -6.40 6.92
CA TYR A 140 8.43 -5.76 6.18
C TYR A 140 8.94 -4.59 5.34
N SER A 141 9.68 -3.67 5.95
CA SER A 141 10.17 -2.46 5.28
C SER A 141 11.19 -2.77 4.18
N ILE A 142 12.15 -3.67 4.46
CA ILE A 142 13.15 -4.09 3.47
C ILE A 142 12.47 -4.71 2.25
N LEU A 143 11.55 -5.66 2.47
CA LEU A 143 10.85 -6.35 1.39
C LEU A 143 9.87 -5.43 0.65
N SER A 144 9.23 -4.49 1.34
CA SER A 144 8.37 -3.47 0.72
C SER A 144 9.16 -2.58 -0.24
N VAL A 145 10.32 -2.06 0.20
CA VAL A 145 11.21 -1.24 -0.64
C VAL A 145 11.76 -2.05 -1.81
N ALA A 146 12.31 -3.23 -1.54
CA ALA A 146 12.85 -4.09 -2.59
C ALA A 146 11.79 -4.37 -3.66
N THR A 147 10.58 -4.76 -3.24
CA THR A 147 9.48 -5.05 -4.16
C THR A 147 9.01 -3.80 -4.91
N LEU A 148 8.97 -2.64 -4.28
CA LEU A 148 8.64 -1.36 -4.92
C LEU A 148 9.60 -1.06 -6.08
N PHE A 149 10.91 -1.27 -5.91
CA PHE A 149 11.89 -1.09 -6.98
C PHE A 149 11.74 -2.14 -8.08
N PHE A 150 11.67 -3.43 -7.71
CA PHE A 150 11.52 -4.52 -8.68
C PHE A 150 10.22 -4.44 -9.47
N SER A 151 9.12 -4.03 -8.84
CA SER A 151 7.82 -3.91 -9.53
C SER A 151 7.83 -2.84 -10.63
N GLY A 152 8.65 -1.78 -10.50
CA GLY A 152 8.85 -0.82 -11.59
C GLY A 152 9.36 -1.48 -12.86
N PHE A 153 10.42 -2.28 -12.76
CA PHE A 153 10.97 -3.02 -13.91
C PHE A 153 9.98 -4.05 -14.49
N LEU A 154 9.18 -4.68 -13.61
CA LEU A 154 8.17 -5.64 -14.05
C LEU A 154 7.02 -4.97 -14.81
N ILE A 155 6.59 -3.77 -14.38
CA ILE A 155 5.54 -3.01 -15.07
C ILE A 155 6.01 -2.57 -16.45
N ASP A 156 7.24 -2.11 -16.58
CA ASP A 156 7.81 -1.71 -17.85
C ASP A 156 7.83 -2.89 -18.86
N LYS A 157 8.02 -4.12 -18.36
CA LYS A 157 8.07 -5.31 -19.18
C LYS A 157 6.73 -5.99 -19.45
N TYR A 158 5.82 -6.05 -18.43
CA TYR A 158 4.62 -6.90 -18.49
C TYR A 158 3.29 -6.14 -18.43
N SER A 159 3.29 -4.82 -18.19
CA SER A 159 2.13 -3.97 -17.91
C SER A 159 1.50 -4.17 -16.51
N SER A 160 1.02 -3.07 -15.92
CA SER A 160 0.49 -3.07 -14.55
C SER A 160 -0.77 -3.93 -14.39
N ARG A 161 -1.67 -3.93 -15.38
CA ARG A 161 -2.92 -4.72 -15.35
C ARG A 161 -2.68 -6.24 -15.34
N ARG A 162 -1.59 -6.73 -15.96
CA ARG A 162 -1.22 -8.15 -15.92
C ARG A 162 -0.65 -8.53 -14.56
N LEU A 163 0.14 -7.64 -13.97
CA LEU A 163 0.76 -7.85 -12.67
C LEU A 163 -0.23 -7.75 -11.50
N LEU A 164 -1.38 -7.07 -11.71
CA LEU A 164 -2.37 -6.84 -10.67
C LEU A 164 -2.88 -8.15 -10.02
N ILE A 165 -2.96 -9.24 -10.78
CA ILE A 165 -3.39 -10.56 -10.29
C ILE A 165 -2.43 -11.09 -9.22
N TYR A 166 -1.14 -10.80 -9.37
CA TYR A 166 -0.10 -11.29 -8.47
C TYR A 166 0.05 -10.45 -7.20
N MET A 167 -0.54 -9.24 -7.16
CA MET A 167 -0.38 -8.27 -6.07
C MET A 167 -0.76 -8.84 -4.71
N ASN A 168 -1.85 -9.59 -4.64
CA ASN A 168 -2.41 -10.10 -3.39
C ASN A 168 -2.01 -11.55 -3.08
N ILE A 169 -1.21 -12.21 -3.92
CA ILE A 169 -0.71 -13.57 -3.63
C ILE A 169 0.15 -13.58 -2.36
N PRO A 170 1.12 -12.66 -2.16
CA PRO A 170 1.87 -12.62 -0.91
C PRO A 170 0.97 -12.33 0.31
N LEU A 171 -0.06 -11.47 0.13
CA LEU A 171 -1.01 -11.18 1.20
C LEU A 171 -1.85 -12.41 1.58
N LEU A 172 -2.26 -13.23 0.60
CA LEU A 172 -2.95 -14.50 0.86
C LEU A 172 -2.04 -15.48 1.60
N LEU A 173 -0.78 -15.58 1.20
CA LEU A 173 0.21 -16.41 1.89
C LEU A 173 0.47 -15.91 3.31
N SER A 174 0.46 -14.60 3.56
CA SER A 174 0.60 -14.05 4.91
C SER A 174 -0.56 -14.48 5.82
N ALA A 175 -1.79 -14.44 5.31
CA ALA A 175 -2.96 -14.94 6.06
C ALA A 175 -2.84 -16.44 6.38
N PHE A 176 -2.32 -17.24 5.44
CA PHE A 176 -2.04 -18.66 5.67
C PHE A 176 -0.97 -18.87 6.75
N VAL A 177 0.13 -18.09 6.72
CA VAL A 177 1.17 -18.14 7.75
C VAL A 177 0.61 -17.79 9.12
N LEU A 178 -0.21 -16.74 9.21
CA LEU A 178 -0.85 -16.31 10.45
C LEU A 178 -1.81 -17.39 10.98
N PHE A 179 -2.49 -18.12 10.09
CA PHE A 179 -3.40 -19.20 10.48
C PHE A 179 -2.66 -20.42 11.07
N TYR A 180 -1.61 -20.89 10.39
CA TYR A 180 -1.01 -22.20 10.72
C TYR A 180 0.15 -22.14 11.72
N PHE A 181 0.90 -21.04 11.77
CA PHE A 181 2.17 -20.99 12.48
C PHE A 181 2.12 -20.07 13.70
N ASN A 182 2.70 -20.54 14.83
CA ASN A 182 2.80 -19.78 16.08
C ASN A 182 4.27 -19.45 16.43
N SER A 183 5.24 -20.02 15.74
CA SER A 183 6.67 -19.78 16.01
C SER A 183 7.02 -18.30 15.85
N PRO A 184 7.91 -17.72 16.67
CA PRO A 184 8.39 -16.35 16.50
C PRO A 184 8.94 -16.05 15.10
N ILE A 185 9.55 -17.03 14.43
CA ILE A 185 10.05 -16.90 13.05
C ILE A 185 8.89 -16.64 12.07
N SER A 186 7.71 -17.17 12.34
CA SER A 186 6.55 -16.92 11.46
C SER A 186 6.10 -15.45 11.44
N SER A 187 6.39 -14.67 12.47
CA SER A 187 6.16 -13.21 12.48
C SER A 187 6.94 -12.50 11.37
N PHE A 188 8.20 -12.87 11.17
CA PHE A 188 9.05 -12.30 10.12
C PHE A 188 8.54 -12.64 8.72
N VAL A 189 8.10 -13.88 8.52
CA VAL A 189 7.52 -14.33 7.24
C VAL A 189 6.18 -13.64 6.99
N PHE A 190 5.33 -13.56 8.02
CA PHE A 190 4.02 -12.92 7.97
C PHE A 190 4.12 -11.44 7.56
N LEU A 191 4.88 -10.64 8.31
CA LEU A 191 5.07 -9.22 7.98
C LEU A 191 5.87 -9.02 6.70
N GLY A 192 6.85 -9.87 6.42
CA GLY A 192 7.60 -9.83 5.16
C GLY A 192 6.72 -10.01 3.93
N LEU A 193 5.78 -10.94 3.96
CA LEU A 193 4.81 -11.16 2.88
C LEU A 193 3.83 -9.99 2.73
N ILE A 194 3.40 -9.36 3.83
CA ILE A 194 2.63 -8.11 3.78
C ILE A 194 3.48 -7.01 3.12
N GLY A 195 4.77 -6.91 3.46
CA GLY A 195 5.69 -5.95 2.84
C GLY A 195 5.82 -6.11 1.33
N ILE A 196 5.93 -7.35 0.84
CA ILE A 196 5.94 -7.63 -0.61
C ILE A 196 4.64 -7.15 -1.27
N SER A 197 3.49 -7.49 -0.69
CA SER A 197 2.20 -7.04 -1.22
C SER A 197 2.06 -5.51 -1.19
N ASN A 198 2.55 -4.85 -0.14
CA ASN A 198 2.57 -3.40 -0.02
C ASN A 198 3.40 -2.72 -1.11
N GLY A 199 4.61 -3.24 -1.36
CA GLY A 199 5.48 -2.74 -2.44
C GLY A 199 4.82 -2.83 -3.82
N LEU A 200 4.15 -3.96 -4.12
CA LEU A 200 3.36 -4.13 -5.34
C LEU A 200 2.17 -3.16 -5.40
N ALA A 201 1.40 -3.04 -4.31
CA ALA A 201 0.21 -2.20 -4.24
C ALA A 201 0.52 -0.72 -4.50
N ASN A 202 1.63 -0.20 -3.97
CA ASN A 202 2.03 1.18 -4.13
C ASN A 202 2.34 1.56 -5.59
N VAL A 203 2.91 0.66 -6.37
CA VAL A 203 3.22 0.91 -7.78
C VAL A 203 2.01 0.62 -8.66
N LEU A 204 1.37 -0.54 -8.48
CA LEU A 204 0.23 -0.96 -9.28
C LEU A 204 -1.00 -0.08 -9.04
N GLY A 205 -1.22 0.40 -7.81
CA GLY A 205 -2.35 1.26 -7.44
C GLY A 205 -2.40 2.59 -8.21
N SER A 206 -1.26 3.07 -8.72
CA SER A 206 -1.24 4.28 -9.54
C SER A 206 -1.23 4.02 -11.04
N SER A 207 -0.48 3.02 -11.50
CA SER A 207 -0.27 2.75 -12.91
C SER A 207 -1.44 2.01 -13.56
N THR A 208 -2.11 1.11 -12.84
CA THR A 208 -3.24 0.32 -13.38
C THR A 208 -4.41 1.20 -13.81
N TRP A 209 -4.78 2.21 -13.02
CA TRP A 209 -5.88 3.11 -13.37
C TRP A 209 -5.59 3.93 -14.61
N ALA A 210 -4.35 4.43 -14.76
CA ALA A 210 -3.93 5.15 -15.95
C ALA A 210 -3.93 4.26 -17.19
N GLU A 211 -3.58 2.97 -17.04
CA GLU A 211 -3.54 2.01 -18.14
C GLU A 211 -4.93 1.56 -18.60
N ILE A 212 -5.91 1.44 -17.69
CA ILE A 212 -7.27 1.00 -18.01
C ILE A 212 -8.14 2.16 -18.50
N TYR A 213 -8.09 3.32 -17.82
CA TYR A 213 -9.03 4.43 -18.02
C TYR A 213 -8.43 5.69 -18.68
N GLY A 214 -7.13 5.65 -18.97
CA GLY A 214 -6.41 6.79 -19.57
C GLY A 214 -5.95 7.82 -18.55
N VAL A 215 -5.17 8.79 -19.01
CA VAL A 215 -4.48 9.74 -18.12
C VAL A 215 -5.17 11.10 -18.02
N LYS A 216 -6.02 11.48 -18.99
CA LYS A 216 -6.63 12.81 -19.05
C LYS A 216 -7.44 13.18 -17.80
N TYR A 217 -8.22 12.25 -17.27
CA TYR A 217 -9.05 12.45 -16.08
C TYR A 217 -8.55 11.66 -14.87
N ILE A 218 -7.29 11.20 -14.89
CA ILE A 218 -6.73 10.33 -13.85
C ILE A 218 -6.79 10.95 -12.45
N GLY A 219 -6.67 12.26 -12.31
CA GLY A 219 -6.78 12.95 -11.03
C GLY A 219 -8.13 12.74 -10.36
N SER A 220 -9.25 12.82 -11.12
CA SER A 220 -10.58 12.58 -10.57
C SER A 220 -10.86 11.11 -10.25
N ILE A 221 -10.26 10.18 -11.01
CA ILE A 221 -10.34 8.74 -10.76
C ILE A 221 -9.53 8.39 -9.52
N LYS A 222 -8.31 8.93 -9.39
CA LYS A 222 -7.47 8.74 -8.20
C LYS A 222 -8.11 9.30 -6.93
N ALA A 223 -8.76 10.46 -7.00
CA ALA A 223 -9.49 11.01 -5.85
C ALA A 223 -10.57 10.03 -5.35
N LEU A 224 -11.31 9.39 -6.27
CA LEU A 224 -12.32 8.39 -5.93
C LEU A 224 -11.68 7.13 -5.31
N THR A 225 -10.63 6.59 -5.95
CA THR A 225 -9.97 5.37 -5.45
C THR A 225 -9.24 5.60 -4.13
N THR A 226 -8.68 6.79 -3.91
CA THR A 226 -8.09 7.18 -2.63
C THR A 226 -9.15 7.28 -1.52
N ALA A 227 -10.32 7.85 -1.82
CA ALA A 227 -11.43 7.89 -0.86
C ALA A 227 -11.89 6.47 -0.47
N LEU A 228 -12.01 5.55 -1.45
CA LEU A 228 -12.32 4.14 -1.20
C LEU A 228 -11.21 3.45 -0.39
N MET A 229 -9.95 3.77 -0.63
CA MET A 229 -8.82 3.24 0.14
C MET A 229 -8.87 3.68 1.60
N VAL A 230 -9.14 4.97 1.87
CA VAL A 230 -9.31 5.50 3.23
C VAL A 230 -10.51 4.83 3.93
N PHE A 231 -11.62 4.67 3.22
CA PHE A 231 -12.77 3.93 3.75
C PHE A 231 -12.40 2.48 4.08
N SER A 232 -11.61 1.84 3.21
CA SER A 232 -11.14 0.46 3.42
C SER A 232 -10.24 0.32 4.64
N THR A 233 -9.37 1.29 4.94
CA THR A 233 -8.55 1.28 6.17
C THR A 233 -9.42 1.39 7.43
N ALA A 234 -10.41 2.29 7.42
CA ALA A 234 -11.38 2.43 8.53
C ALA A 234 -12.21 1.15 8.71
N PHE A 235 -12.69 0.56 7.60
CA PHE A 235 -13.42 -0.71 7.61
C PHE A 235 -12.56 -1.84 8.22
N GLY A 236 -11.29 -1.94 7.82
CA GLY A 236 -10.36 -2.95 8.35
C GLY A 236 -10.19 -2.85 9.85
N THR A 237 -9.96 -1.64 10.37
CA THR A 237 -9.84 -1.39 11.80
C THR A 237 -11.14 -1.76 12.55
N ALA A 238 -12.28 -1.34 12.03
CA ALA A 238 -13.59 -1.63 12.63
C ALA A 238 -13.91 -3.14 12.59
N LEU A 239 -13.64 -3.81 11.47
CA LEU A 239 -13.90 -5.25 11.33
C LEU A 239 -13.02 -6.08 12.28
N PHE A 240 -11.72 -5.80 12.36
CA PHE A 240 -10.82 -6.50 13.29
C PHE A 240 -11.28 -6.28 14.73
N GLY A 241 -11.59 -5.03 15.14
CA GLY A 241 -12.10 -4.73 16.46
C GLY A 241 -13.38 -5.48 16.77
N PHE A 242 -14.36 -5.44 15.88
CA PHE A 242 -15.61 -6.17 16.03
C PHE A 242 -15.41 -7.67 16.20
N LEU A 243 -14.54 -8.28 15.41
CA LEU A 243 -14.25 -9.71 15.52
C LEU A 243 -13.55 -10.04 16.86
N ILE A 244 -12.59 -9.24 17.28
CA ILE A 244 -11.86 -9.41 18.54
C ILE A 244 -12.82 -9.25 19.74
N ASP A 245 -13.66 -8.23 19.73
CA ASP A 245 -14.65 -7.97 20.81
C ASP A 245 -15.69 -9.11 20.93
N ASN A 246 -15.98 -9.80 19.81
CA ASN A 246 -16.82 -10.99 19.80
C ASN A 246 -16.05 -12.30 20.02
N SER A 247 -14.84 -12.22 20.57
CA SER A 247 -14.01 -13.38 20.96
C SER A 247 -13.58 -14.28 19.80
N TYR A 248 -13.55 -13.78 18.57
CA TYR A 248 -12.96 -14.52 17.45
C TYR A 248 -11.45 -14.63 17.62
N SER A 249 -10.91 -15.82 17.38
CA SER A 249 -9.45 -16.06 17.45
C SER A 249 -8.74 -15.40 16.26
N ILE A 250 -7.44 -15.20 16.42
CA ILE A 250 -6.62 -14.61 15.32
C ILE A 250 -6.60 -15.51 14.08
N GLU A 251 -6.72 -16.82 14.26
CA GLU A 251 -6.83 -17.78 13.17
C GLU A 251 -8.12 -17.58 12.36
N GLN A 252 -9.23 -17.34 13.05
CA GLN A 252 -10.52 -17.05 12.40
C GLN A 252 -10.47 -15.73 11.64
N ILE A 253 -9.83 -14.70 12.20
CA ILE A 253 -9.61 -13.42 11.51
C ILE A 253 -8.73 -13.60 10.29
N ALA A 254 -7.67 -14.42 10.37
CA ALA A 254 -6.83 -14.77 9.24
C ALA A 254 -7.60 -15.52 8.14
N LEU A 255 -8.52 -16.42 8.49
CA LEU A 255 -9.39 -17.11 7.54
C LEU A 255 -10.34 -16.15 6.83
N VAL A 256 -11.00 -15.25 7.54
CA VAL A 256 -11.90 -14.22 6.95
C VAL A 256 -11.13 -13.37 5.95
N SER A 257 -9.94 -12.90 6.36
CA SER A 257 -9.05 -12.13 5.50
C SER A 257 -8.61 -12.92 4.26
N GLY A 258 -8.16 -14.15 4.46
CA GLY A 258 -7.75 -15.05 3.38
C GLY A 258 -8.86 -15.36 2.39
N PHE A 259 -10.08 -15.59 2.89
CA PHE A 259 -11.26 -15.85 2.04
C PHE A 259 -11.61 -14.63 1.17
N TYR A 260 -11.58 -13.42 1.75
CA TYR A 260 -11.77 -12.20 0.99
C TYR A 260 -10.73 -12.04 -0.13
N ILE A 261 -9.43 -12.21 0.21
CA ILE A 261 -8.34 -12.09 -0.78
C ILE A 261 -8.52 -13.10 -1.90
N PHE A 262 -8.88 -14.33 -1.56
CA PHE A 262 -9.09 -15.42 -2.51
C PHE A 262 -10.22 -15.09 -3.50
N ILE A 263 -11.38 -14.63 -3.01
CA ILE A 263 -12.50 -14.20 -3.85
C ILE A 263 -12.11 -13.03 -4.75
N ALA A 264 -11.45 -12.02 -4.19
CA ALA A 264 -11.02 -10.84 -4.93
C ALA A 264 -10.04 -11.21 -6.06
N THR A 265 -9.07 -12.08 -5.78
CA THR A 265 -8.08 -12.53 -6.76
C THR A 265 -8.71 -13.40 -7.85
N ILE A 266 -9.61 -14.32 -7.50
CA ILE A 266 -10.34 -15.14 -8.48
C ILE A 266 -11.23 -14.27 -9.36
N SER A 267 -11.98 -13.35 -8.79
CA SER A 267 -12.84 -12.42 -9.56
C SER A 267 -12.03 -11.64 -10.58
N LEU A 268 -10.85 -11.16 -10.18
CA LEU A 268 -9.94 -10.46 -11.07
C LEU A 268 -9.37 -11.38 -12.17
N PHE A 269 -9.06 -12.63 -11.84
CA PHE A 269 -8.56 -13.60 -12.80
C PHE A 269 -9.54 -13.84 -13.95
N PHE A 270 -10.86 -13.92 -13.66
CA PHE A 270 -11.89 -14.10 -14.68
C PHE A 270 -12.03 -12.90 -15.62
N ILE A 271 -11.79 -11.67 -15.14
CA ILE A 271 -11.93 -10.47 -15.98
C ILE A 271 -10.61 -9.99 -16.60
N ARG A 272 -9.48 -10.65 -16.32
CA ARG A 272 -8.14 -10.19 -16.73
C ARG A 272 -8.01 -9.81 -18.20
N ASN A 273 -8.63 -10.60 -19.09
CA ASN A 273 -8.60 -10.36 -20.53
C ASN A 273 -9.43 -9.13 -20.93
N ARG A 274 -10.48 -8.81 -20.17
CA ARG A 274 -11.36 -7.66 -20.40
C ARG A 274 -10.80 -6.34 -19.89
N LEU A 275 -9.69 -6.37 -19.12
CA LEU A 275 -8.98 -5.17 -18.68
C LEU A 275 -8.15 -4.53 -19.80
N ASN A 276 -8.07 -5.14 -20.98
CA ASN A 276 -7.39 -4.55 -22.14
C ASN A 276 -8.19 -3.34 -22.66
N PRO A 277 -7.58 -2.14 -22.82
CA PRO A 277 -8.25 -0.96 -23.38
C PRO A 277 -8.77 -1.17 -24.82
N ASN A 278 -8.23 -2.13 -25.57
CA ASN A 278 -8.66 -2.47 -26.93
C ASN A 278 -9.98 -3.27 -26.98
N TYR A 279 -10.59 -3.59 -25.85
CA TYR A 279 -11.91 -4.28 -25.74
C TYR A 279 -13.07 -3.30 -25.51
N ILE A 280 -12.88 -2.03 -25.84
CA ILE A 280 -13.91 -0.98 -25.64
C ILE A 280 -14.45 -0.53 -26.99
#